data_c732d2f38c37d9267c757a46b25bc012
#
_entry.id   c732d2f38c37d9267c757a46b25bc012
#
_cell.length_a   1.000
_cell.length_b   1.000
_cell.length_c   1.000
_cell.angle_alpha   90.00
_cell.angle_beta   90.00
_cell.angle_gamma   90.00
#
_symmetry.space_group_name_H-M   'P 1'
#
loop_
_entity.id
_entity.type
_entity.pdbx_description
1 polymer ?
#
loop_
_entity_poly.entity_id
_entity_poly.type
_entity_poly.pdbx_seq_one_letter_code
_entity_poly.pdbx_strand_id
1 'polypeptide(L)'
;MNPSGHVLIIDDEASLRQTMARILIRAGFEATTAASGKESLSLLNEHAFDLVYLDIRMPDMSGLDVLKAIHAQFPELPVILFTAQPDLHSAVEALRRGAIDYLMKPLKPDTVIDRTHNIINEQNKKKRRREILQQMDTLQSELDALDELEQPEKKPAVDVSSDRFIKRGTLTLDLHTHRVMVHEQVINLAPTSFDYLLVLTRHSPNTVDYQTLVAEAQGYQADPREAQELTKWHIHNIRQAIASDTQSSIHVINIRGSGYRLVTN
;
A
#
# COMPACT_ATOMS: atom_id res chain seq x y z
N MET A 1 -2.25 -30.04 -7.21
CA MET A 1 -2.32 -28.59 -7.49
C MET A 1 -2.23 -27.91 -6.14
N ASN A 2 -1.33 -26.97 -5.95
CA ASN A 2 -1.37 -26.16 -4.73
C ASN A 2 -2.65 -25.31 -4.75
N PRO A 3 -3.35 -25.20 -3.61
CA PRO A 3 -4.56 -24.38 -3.54
C PRO A 3 -4.24 -22.93 -3.91
N SER A 4 -5.19 -22.27 -4.57
CA SER A 4 -5.03 -20.89 -5.04
C SER A 4 -5.08 -19.85 -3.90
N GLY A 5 -5.26 -20.28 -2.65
CA GLY A 5 -5.33 -19.50 -1.42
C GLY A 5 -6.19 -20.18 -0.37
N HIS A 6 -6.03 -19.76 0.89
CA HIS A 6 -6.76 -20.31 2.05
C HIS A 6 -7.77 -19.30 2.58
N VAL A 7 -9.03 -19.67 2.62
CA VAL A 7 -10.16 -18.79 2.98
C VAL A 7 -10.81 -19.25 4.29
N LEU A 8 -11.01 -18.34 5.24
CA LEU A 8 -11.79 -18.58 6.44
C LEU A 8 -13.24 -18.08 6.26
N ILE A 9 -14.22 -18.91 6.61
CA ILE A 9 -15.66 -18.59 6.52
C ILE A 9 -16.23 -18.63 7.93
N ILE A 10 -16.75 -17.50 8.38
CA ILE A 10 -17.26 -17.30 9.74
C ILE A 10 -18.75 -16.97 9.67
N ASP A 11 -19.60 -17.88 10.14
CA ASP A 11 -21.05 -17.73 10.15
C ASP A 11 -21.64 -18.71 11.17
N ASP A 12 -22.66 -18.37 11.93
CA ASP A 12 -23.30 -19.27 12.87
C ASP A 12 -24.20 -20.32 12.18
N GLU A 13 -24.64 -20.05 10.94
CA GLU A 13 -25.47 -20.97 10.16
C GLU A 13 -24.65 -22.06 9.47
N ALA A 14 -24.71 -23.28 9.97
CA ALA A 14 -23.92 -24.42 9.47
C ALA A 14 -24.16 -24.74 7.98
N SER A 15 -25.40 -24.62 7.51
CA SER A 15 -25.78 -24.89 6.12
C SER A 15 -25.09 -23.94 5.14
N LEU A 16 -25.04 -22.66 5.47
CA LEU A 16 -24.40 -21.62 4.67
C LEU A 16 -22.89 -21.77 4.68
N ARG A 17 -22.27 -21.98 5.87
CA ARG A 17 -20.83 -22.22 5.98
C ARG A 17 -20.37 -23.36 5.08
N GLN A 18 -21.05 -24.52 5.19
CA GLN A 18 -20.71 -25.71 4.39
C GLN A 18 -20.93 -25.50 2.90
N THR A 19 -21.96 -24.73 2.52
CA THR A 19 -22.24 -24.42 1.12
C THR A 19 -21.13 -23.52 0.54
N MET A 20 -20.76 -22.46 1.27
CA MET A 20 -19.67 -21.58 0.84
C MET A 20 -18.31 -22.32 0.77
N ALA A 21 -18.01 -23.15 1.77
CA ALA A 21 -16.79 -23.95 1.75
C ALA A 21 -16.74 -24.86 0.51
N ARG A 22 -17.82 -25.56 0.19
CA ARG A 22 -17.91 -26.40 -1.01
C ARG A 22 -17.75 -25.63 -2.31
N ILE A 23 -18.31 -24.42 -2.40
CA ILE A 23 -18.16 -23.53 -3.57
C ILE A 23 -16.68 -23.18 -3.76
N LEU A 24 -16.02 -22.72 -2.72
CA LEU A 24 -14.61 -22.31 -2.76
C LEU A 24 -13.65 -23.49 -3.01
N ILE A 25 -13.88 -24.63 -2.39
CA ILE A 25 -13.08 -25.84 -2.63
C ILE A 25 -13.21 -26.31 -4.10
N ARG A 26 -14.42 -26.29 -4.67
CA ARG A 26 -14.62 -26.62 -6.09
C ARG A 26 -13.94 -25.62 -7.03
N ALA A 27 -13.76 -24.38 -6.61
CA ALA A 27 -13.06 -23.34 -7.36
C ALA A 27 -11.53 -23.40 -7.16
N GLY A 28 -11.00 -24.38 -6.40
CA GLY A 28 -9.55 -24.60 -6.21
C GLY A 28 -8.94 -23.87 -5.02
N PHE A 29 -9.75 -23.34 -4.09
CA PHE A 29 -9.28 -22.75 -2.84
C PHE A 29 -9.27 -23.79 -1.71
N GLU A 30 -8.47 -23.54 -0.70
CA GLU A 30 -8.62 -24.16 0.60
C GLU A 30 -9.63 -23.36 1.43
N ALA A 31 -10.51 -24.04 2.16
CA ALA A 31 -11.55 -23.39 2.95
C ALA A 31 -11.68 -24.00 4.34
N THR A 32 -11.54 -23.16 5.35
CA THR A 32 -11.79 -23.49 6.76
C THR A 32 -13.02 -22.74 7.24
N THR A 33 -13.76 -23.34 8.16
CA THR A 33 -15.00 -22.75 8.67
C THR A 33 -14.95 -22.56 10.20
N ALA A 34 -15.54 -21.46 10.68
CA ALA A 34 -15.76 -21.19 12.09
C ALA A 34 -17.25 -20.91 12.36
N ALA A 35 -17.80 -21.46 13.44
CA ALA A 35 -19.19 -21.29 13.82
C ALA A 35 -19.43 -20.07 14.73
N SER A 36 -18.38 -19.39 15.15
CA SER A 36 -18.46 -18.26 16.06
C SER A 36 -17.27 -17.32 15.89
N GLY A 37 -17.40 -16.07 16.37
CA GLY A 37 -16.31 -15.12 16.39
C GLY A 37 -15.14 -15.60 17.26
N LYS A 38 -15.42 -16.23 18.38
CA LYS A 38 -14.39 -16.75 19.28
C LYS A 38 -13.57 -17.88 18.64
N GLU A 39 -14.24 -18.82 17.97
CA GLU A 39 -13.57 -19.92 17.24
C GLU A 39 -12.70 -19.37 16.12
N SER A 40 -13.20 -18.36 15.38
CA SER A 40 -12.46 -17.74 14.29
C SER A 40 -11.15 -17.09 14.73
N LEU A 41 -11.16 -16.39 15.87
CA LEU A 41 -9.95 -15.77 16.42
C LEU A 41 -8.92 -16.82 16.87
N SER A 42 -9.36 -17.98 17.37
CA SER A 42 -8.47 -19.11 17.68
C SER A 42 -7.81 -19.65 16.41
N LEU A 43 -8.61 -19.92 15.35
CA LEU A 43 -8.11 -20.41 14.07
C LEU A 43 -7.14 -19.46 13.39
N LEU A 44 -7.38 -18.15 13.50
CA LEU A 44 -6.48 -17.13 12.96
C LEU A 44 -5.11 -17.09 13.65
N ASN A 45 -5.03 -17.50 14.90
CA ASN A 45 -3.76 -17.63 15.62
C ASN A 45 -2.99 -18.92 15.26
N GLU A 46 -3.71 -19.96 14.80
CA GLU A 46 -3.14 -21.27 14.50
C GLU A 46 -2.79 -21.43 13.02
N HIS A 47 -3.49 -20.73 12.14
CA HIS A 47 -3.38 -20.88 10.69
C HIS A 47 -3.28 -19.53 9.98
N ALA A 48 -2.57 -19.50 8.86
CA ALA A 48 -2.55 -18.35 7.97
C ALA A 48 -3.72 -18.42 6.97
N PHE A 49 -4.39 -17.30 6.75
CA PHE A 49 -5.48 -17.16 5.78
C PHE A 49 -5.19 -16.00 4.82
N ASP A 50 -5.67 -16.14 3.60
CA ASP A 50 -5.54 -15.11 2.55
C ASP A 50 -6.78 -14.22 2.44
N LEU A 51 -7.93 -14.69 2.95
CA LEU A 51 -9.20 -13.96 2.93
C LEU A 51 -10.13 -14.48 4.03
N VAL A 52 -10.92 -13.60 4.62
CA VAL A 52 -12.00 -13.93 5.57
C VAL A 52 -13.34 -13.50 5.01
N TYR A 53 -14.31 -14.42 5.01
CA TYR A 53 -15.74 -14.14 4.91
C TYR A 53 -16.35 -14.14 6.30
N LEU A 54 -17.02 -13.08 6.70
CA LEU A 54 -17.49 -12.87 8.07
C LEU A 54 -18.95 -12.42 8.08
N ASP A 55 -19.81 -13.22 8.72
CA ASP A 55 -21.19 -12.76 8.99
C ASP A 55 -21.19 -11.64 10.03
N ILE A 56 -22.06 -10.67 9.81
CA ILE A 56 -22.25 -9.55 10.74
C ILE A 56 -22.99 -9.97 11.99
N ARG A 57 -23.97 -10.88 11.85
CA ARG A 57 -24.88 -11.24 12.93
C ARG A 57 -24.60 -12.64 13.44
N MET A 58 -23.86 -12.72 14.52
CA MET A 58 -23.61 -13.97 15.22
C MET A 58 -24.04 -13.84 16.70
N PRO A 59 -24.47 -14.94 17.32
CA PRO A 59 -25.04 -14.90 18.69
C PRO A 59 -24.01 -14.61 19.78
N ASP A 60 -22.73 -14.95 19.56
CA ASP A 60 -21.66 -14.82 20.56
C ASP A 60 -20.98 -13.46 20.51
N MET A 61 -20.72 -12.94 19.32
CA MET A 61 -19.99 -11.70 19.08
C MET A 61 -20.45 -11.07 17.77
N SER A 62 -20.62 -9.75 17.74
CA SER A 62 -20.91 -9.05 16.50
C SER A 62 -19.75 -9.20 15.49
N GLY A 63 -20.08 -9.47 14.20
CA GLY A 63 -19.08 -9.51 13.16
C GLY A 63 -18.23 -8.23 13.05
N LEU A 64 -18.79 -7.08 13.42
CA LEU A 64 -18.04 -5.82 13.47
C LEU A 64 -16.99 -5.81 14.60
N ASP A 65 -17.22 -6.51 15.70
CA ASP A 65 -16.25 -6.64 16.79
C ASP A 65 -15.17 -7.67 16.42
N VAL A 66 -15.56 -8.76 15.75
CA VAL A 66 -14.61 -9.73 15.16
C VAL A 66 -13.72 -9.04 14.15
N LEU A 67 -14.27 -8.25 13.23
CA LEU A 67 -13.51 -7.45 12.25
C LEU A 67 -12.48 -6.57 12.94
N LYS A 68 -12.89 -5.85 13.98
CA LYS A 68 -11.98 -4.99 14.77
C LYS A 68 -10.83 -5.80 15.39
N ALA A 69 -11.12 -6.98 15.94
CA ALA A 69 -10.11 -7.85 16.53
C ALA A 69 -9.15 -8.40 15.45
N ILE A 70 -9.67 -8.82 14.28
CA ILE A 70 -8.86 -9.27 13.15
C ILE A 70 -7.92 -8.17 12.70
N HIS A 71 -8.41 -6.95 12.45
CA HIS A 71 -7.57 -5.84 12.00
C HIS A 71 -6.52 -5.39 13.02
N ALA A 72 -6.80 -5.54 14.32
CA ALA A 72 -5.80 -5.23 15.35
C ALA A 72 -4.61 -6.18 15.35
N GLN A 73 -4.81 -7.45 14.98
CA GLN A 73 -3.77 -8.50 14.96
C GLN A 73 -3.22 -8.77 13.56
N PHE A 74 -4.07 -8.70 12.55
CA PHE A 74 -3.78 -9.02 11.15
C PHE A 74 -4.23 -7.87 10.22
N PRO A 75 -3.57 -6.70 10.26
CA PRO A 75 -4.04 -5.49 9.56
C PRO A 75 -4.08 -5.62 8.03
N GLU A 76 -3.33 -6.56 7.47
CA GLU A 76 -3.30 -6.81 6.02
C GLU A 76 -4.25 -7.92 5.56
N LEU A 77 -4.88 -8.65 6.49
CA LEU A 77 -5.80 -9.73 6.14
C LEU A 77 -7.12 -9.16 5.62
N PRO A 78 -7.47 -9.40 4.35
CA PRO A 78 -8.72 -8.88 3.79
C PRO A 78 -9.93 -9.57 4.41
N VAL A 79 -10.95 -8.78 4.77
CA VAL A 79 -12.20 -9.26 5.32
C VAL A 79 -13.36 -8.77 4.49
N ILE A 80 -14.19 -9.69 4.00
CA ILE A 80 -15.50 -9.42 3.38
C ILE A 80 -16.57 -9.68 4.40
N LEU A 81 -17.40 -8.68 4.68
CA LEU A 81 -18.59 -8.86 5.49
C LEU A 81 -19.78 -9.29 4.64
N PHE A 82 -20.64 -10.13 5.19
CA PHE A 82 -21.89 -10.49 4.53
C PHE A 82 -23.04 -10.60 5.55
N THR A 83 -24.29 -10.37 5.09
CA THR A 83 -25.46 -10.37 5.99
C THR A 83 -26.76 -10.65 5.27
N ALA A 84 -27.72 -11.25 5.97
CA ALA A 84 -29.08 -11.41 5.52
C ALA A 84 -29.94 -10.13 5.65
N GLN A 85 -29.52 -9.20 6.49
CA GLN A 85 -30.26 -7.95 6.76
C GLN A 85 -29.31 -6.76 6.55
N PRO A 86 -29.18 -6.32 5.30
CA PRO A 86 -28.34 -5.18 5.00
C PRO A 86 -29.00 -3.89 5.49
N ASP A 87 -28.21 -3.06 6.16
CA ASP A 87 -28.56 -1.69 6.46
C ASP A 87 -27.38 -0.76 6.12
N LEU A 88 -27.69 0.46 5.73
CA LEU A 88 -26.68 1.43 5.30
C LEU A 88 -25.68 1.75 6.40
N HIS A 89 -26.13 1.80 7.65
CA HIS A 89 -25.26 2.15 8.77
C HIS A 89 -24.20 1.07 9.01
N SER A 90 -24.60 -0.20 9.07
CA SER A 90 -23.66 -1.32 9.23
C SER A 90 -22.70 -1.47 8.05
N ALA A 91 -23.16 -1.21 6.82
CA ALA A 91 -22.30 -1.22 5.64
C ALA A 91 -21.22 -0.13 5.71
N VAL A 92 -21.61 1.12 6.02
CA VAL A 92 -20.65 2.22 6.18
C VAL A 92 -19.69 1.98 7.33
N GLU A 93 -20.17 1.45 8.45
CA GLU A 93 -19.33 1.14 9.60
C GLU A 93 -18.35 0.00 9.29
N ALA A 94 -18.78 -1.02 8.58
CA ALA A 94 -17.93 -2.10 8.09
C ALA A 94 -16.73 -1.59 7.27
N LEU A 95 -17.00 -0.75 6.28
CA LEU A 95 -15.96 -0.16 5.43
C LEU A 95 -15.03 0.78 6.22
N ARG A 96 -15.57 1.56 7.15
CA ARG A 96 -14.76 2.42 8.04
C ARG A 96 -13.85 1.62 8.97
N ARG A 97 -14.26 0.42 9.37
CA ARG A 97 -13.48 -0.50 10.20
C ARG A 97 -12.52 -1.36 9.38
N GLY A 98 -12.44 -1.14 8.05
CA GLY A 98 -11.46 -1.76 7.17
C GLY A 98 -11.94 -3.01 6.45
N ALA A 99 -13.23 -3.36 6.48
CA ALA A 99 -13.74 -4.38 5.57
C ALA A 99 -13.50 -3.92 4.12
N ILE A 100 -13.04 -4.85 3.29
CA ILE A 100 -12.75 -4.53 1.88
C ILE A 100 -14.01 -4.60 1.01
N ASP A 101 -15.03 -5.33 1.45
CA ASP A 101 -16.31 -5.45 0.75
C ASP A 101 -17.45 -5.82 1.72
N TYR A 102 -18.68 -5.62 1.24
CA TYR A 102 -19.90 -5.92 1.98
C TYR A 102 -20.93 -6.56 1.04
N LEU A 103 -21.33 -7.79 1.32
CA LEU A 103 -22.20 -8.58 0.47
C LEU A 103 -23.55 -8.87 1.14
N MET A 104 -24.62 -8.99 0.33
CA MET A 104 -25.94 -9.38 0.80
C MET A 104 -26.19 -10.88 0.56
N LYS A 105 -26.73 -11.57 1.56
CA LYS A 105 -27.31 -12.91 1.38
C LYS A 105 -28.64 -12.82 0.61
N PRO A 106 -28.96 -13.74 -0.34
CA PRO A 106 -28.21 -14.94 -0.66
C PRO A 106 -27.01 -14.67 -1.55
N LEU A 107 -25.86 -15.29 -1.21
CA LEU A 107 -24.64 -15.16 -1.97
C LEU A 107 -24.67 -16.04 -3.23
N LYS A 108 -24.47 -15.44 -4.39
CA LYS A 108 -24.35 -16.17 -5.65
C LYS A 108 -22.97 -16.83 -5.74
N PRO A 109 -22.88 -18.13 -6.12
CA PRO A 109 -21.59 -18.82 -6.24
C PRO A 109 -20.57 -18.08 -7.09
N ASP A 110 -20.94 -17.60 -8.26
CA ASP A 110 -20.05 -16.89 -9.18
C ASP A 110 -19.51 -15.60 -8.53
N THR A 111 -20.36 -14.85 -7.82
CA THR A 111 -19.93 -13.63 -7.10
C THR A 111 -18.91 -13.95 -6.02
N VAL A 112 -19.09 -15.03 -5.26
CA VAL A 112 -18.14 -15.46 -4.22
C VAL A 112 -16.81 -15.86 -4.86
N ILE A 113 -16.83 -16.64 -5.92
CA ILE A 113 -15.64 -17.12 -6.64
C ILE A 113 -14.86 -15.94 -7.23
N ASP A 114 -15.54 -15.06 -7.99
CA ASP A 114 -14.90 -13.91 -8.65
C ASP A 114 -14.27 -12.95 -7.64
N ARG A 115 -14.98 -12.66 -6.53
CA ARG A 115 -14.45 -11.79 -5.46
C ARG A 115 -13.23 -12.40 -4.81
N THR A 116 -13.28 -13.70 -4.49
CA THR A 116 -12.17 -14.42 -3.88
C THR A 116 -10.94 -14.39 -4.80
N HIS A 117 -11.10 -14.71 -6.09
CA HIS A 117 -10.01 -14.67 -7.07
C HIS A 117 -9.39 -13.27 -7.18
N ASN A 118 -10.22 -12.24 -7.33
CA ASN A 118 -9.73 -10.87 -7.49
C ASN A 118 -8.92 -10.41 -6.28
N ILE A 119 -9.43 -10.65 -5.07
CA ILE A 119 -8.79 -10.21 -3.83
C ILE A 119 -7.48 -10.95 -3.59
N ILE A 120 -7.48 -12.28 -3.69
CA ILE A 120 -6.27 -13.09 -3.48
C ILE A 120 -5.21 -12.76 -4.54
N ASN A 121 -5.60 -12.59 -5.80
CA ASN A 121 -4.67 -12.18 -6.86
C ASN A 121 -4.05 -10.81 -6.59
N GLU A 122 -4.83 -9.84 -6.13
CA GLU A 122 -4.30 -8.52 -5.77
C GLU A 122 -3.34 -8.59 -4.56
N GLN A 123 -3.66 -9.39 -3.55
CA GLN A 123 -2.76 -9.62 -2.42
C GLN A 123 -1.45 -10.29 -2.86
N ASN A 124 -1.55 -11.32 -3.70
CA ASN A 124 -0.38 -12.01 -4.23
C ASN A 124 0.52 -11.07 -5.07
N LYS A 125 -0.07 -10.20 -5.90
CA LYS A 125 0.69 -9.18 -6.64
C LYS A 125 1.42 -8.21 -5.70
N LYS A 126 0.73 -7.73 -4.64
CA LYS A 126 1.34 -6.84 -3.65
C LYS A 126 2.48 -7.52 -2.89
N LYS A 127 2.27 -8.76 -2.45
CA LYS A 127 3.28 -9.57 -1.78
C LYS A 127 4.50 -9.78 -2.68
N ARG A 128 4.27 -10.21 -3.92
CA ARG A 128 5.35 -10.45 -4.91
C ARG A 128 6.13 -9.19 -5.22
N ARG A 129 5.45 -8.05 -5.34
CA ARG A 129 6.13 -6.76 -5.53
C ARG A 129 7.03 -6.40 -4.35
N ARG A 130 6.58 -6.61 -3.10
CA ARG A 130 7.40 -6.38 -1.90
C ARG A 130 8.63 -7.31 -1.87
N GLU A 131 8.43 -8.59 -2.17
CA GLU A 131 9.54 -9.56 -2.23
C GLU A 131 10.61 -9.14 -3.25
N ILE A 132 10.19 -8.72 -4.46
CA ILE A 132 11.10 -8.24 -5.50
C ILE A 132 11.86 -7.00 -5.02
N LEU A 133 11.17 -6.02 -4.42
CA LEU A 133 11.81 -4.81 -3.91
C LEU A 133 12.82 -5.12 -2.81
N GLN A 134 12.51 -6.04 -1.89
CA GLN A 134 13.44 -6.49 -0.85
C GLN A 134 14.66 -7.21 -1.44
N GLN A 135 14.47 -8.06 -2.45
CA GLN A 135 15.57 -8.73 -3.14
C GLN A 135 16.48 -7.71 -3.86
N MET A 136 15.90 -6.69 -4.51
CA MET A 136 16.66 -5.62 -5.14
C MET A 136 17.50 -4.84 -4.12
N ASP A 137 16.92 -4.49 -2.95
CA ASP A 137 17.62 -3.77 -1.89
C ASP A 137 18.79 -4.60 -1.31
N THR A 138 18.57 -5.92 -1.13
CA THR A 138 19.61 -6.84 -0.68
C THR A 138 20.76 -6.94 -1.70
N LEU A 139 20.44 -7.17 -2.98
CA LEU A 139 21.44 -7.26 -4.04
C LEU A 139 22.22 -5.94 -4.22
N GLN A 140 21.56 -4.82 -4.02
CA GLN A 140 22.18 -3.51 -4.10
C GLN A 140 23.17 -3.29 -2.94
N SER A 141 22.79 -3.72 -1.73
CA SER A 141 23.69 -3.69 -0.57
C SER A 141 24.89 -4.63 -0.73
N GLU A 142 24.71 -5.78 -1.37
CA GLU A 142 25.81 -6.71 -1.68
C GLU A 142 26.77 -6.12 -2.72
N LEU A 143 26.26 -5.43 -3.74
CA LEU A 143 27.08 -4.72 -4.73
C LEU A 143 27.89 -3.60 -4.10
N ASP A 144 27.25 -2.77 -3.25
CA ASP A 144 27.94 -1.69 -2.55
C ASP A 144 29.07 -2.24 -1.63
N ALA A 145 28.83 -3.40 -0.99
CA ALA A 145 29.85 -4.06 -0.15
C ALA A 145 31.01 -4.64 -0.99
N LEU A 146 30.76 -5.13 -2.20
CA LEU A 146 31.82 -5.61 -3.09
C LEU A 146 32.65 -4.45 -3.66
N ASP A 147 32.04 -3.32 -3.99
CA ASP A 147 32.72 -2.11 -4.44
C ASP A 147 33.62 -1.53 -3.34
N GLU A 148 33.25 -1.66 -2.05
CA GLU A 148 34.09 -1.28 -0.93
C GLU A 148 35.32 -2.20 -0.76
N LEU A 149 35.23 -3.48 -1.14
CA LEU A 149 36.34 -4.44 -1.04
C LEU A 149 37.35 -4.34 -2.22
N GLU A 150 36.95 -3.76 -3.34
CA GLU A 150 37.82 -3.58 -4.52
C GLU A 150 38.62 -2.25 -4.52
N GLN A 151 38.61 -1.46 -3.44
CA GLN A 151 39.45 -0.25 -3.38
C GLN A 151 40.88 -0.56 -2.96
N PRO A 152 41.86 -0.62 -3.91
CA PRO A 152 43.27 -0.41 -3.59
C PRO A 152 43.50 1.10 -3.46
N GLU A 153 44.05 1.50 -2.32
CA GLU A 153 44.75 2.76 -2.01
C GLU A 153 44.39 4.02 -2.81
N LYS A 154 43.99 5.01 -2.06
CA LYS A 154 43.79 6.42 -2.40
C LYS A 154 44.60 6.92 -3.60
N LYS A 155 43.89 7.29 -4.70
CA LYS A 155 44.31 8.35 -5.61
C LYS A 155 43.24 9.45 -5.63
N PRO A 156 43.64 10.72 -5.83
CA PRO A 156 42.77 11.86 -5.59
C PRO A 156 41.63 11.94 -6.62
N ALA A 157 40.49 12.37 -6.13
CA ALA A 157 39.22 12.59 -6.77
C ALA A 157 39.29 12.89 -8.29
N VAL A 158 38.75 11.95 -9.10
CA VAL A 158 38.15 12.27 -10.38
C VAL A 158 36.64 12.20 -10.16
N ASP A 159 36.01 13.31 -10.41
CA ASP A 159 34.58 13.61 -10.25
C ASP A 159 33.73 12.68 -11.13
N VAL A 160 33.22 11.58 -10.56
CA VAL A 160 32.27 10.64 -11.19
C VAL A 160 30.98 10.53 -10.35
N SER A 161 30.55 11.64 -9.77
CA SER A 161 29.37 11.68 -8.88
C SER A 161 28.18 12.50 -9.42
N SER A 162 28.14 12.87 -10.74
CA SER A 162 27.07 13.74 -11.22
C SER A 162 25.73 13.05 -11.49
N ASP A 163 25.70 11.72 -11.65
CA ASP A 163 24.44 11.03 -12.02
C ASP A 163 23.68 10.38 -10.86
N ARG A 164 24.33 10.13 -9.72
CA ARG A 164 23.68 9.49 -8.57
C ARG A 164 22.92 10.48 -7.68
N PHE A 165 23.50 11.66 -7.48
CA PHE A 165 22.95 12.64 -6.55
C PHE A 165 22.49 13.90 -7.25
N ILE A 166 21.25 14.33 -7.00
CA ILE A 166 20.79 15.66 -7.38
C ILE A 166 20.78 16.55 -6.13
N LYS A 167 21.65 17.58 -6.15
CA LYS A 167 21.76 18.53 -5.04
C LYS A 167 21.18 19.89 -5.44
N ARG A 168 20.33 20.46 -4.59
CA ARG A 168 19.79 21.82 -4.70
C ARG A 168 19.75 22.48 -3.33
N GLY A 169 20.66 23.42 -3.09
CA GLY A 169 20.81 24.03 -1.77
C GLY A 169 21.12 22.96 -0.72
N THR A 170 20.28 22.89 0.31
CA THR A 170 20.39 21.89 1.40
C THR A 170 19.68 20.56 1.11
N LEU A 171 18.98 20.45 -0.03
CA LEU A 171 18.30 19.22 -0.49
C LEU A 171 19.28 18.37 -1.29
N THR A 172 19.38 17.11 -0.93
CA THR A 172 20.09 16.08 -1.69
C THR A 172 19.17 14.89 -1.91
N LEU A 173 19.01 14.50 -3.16
CA LEU A 173 18.27 13.31 -3.58
C LEU A 173 19.27 12.25 -4.05
N ASP A 174 19.26 11.08 -3.44
CA ASP A 174 19.97 9.90 -3.93
C ASP A 174 19.04 9.12 -4.87
N LEU A 175 19.36 9.13 -6.16
CA LEU A 175 18.54 8.50 -7.20
C LEU A 175 18.57 6.98 -7.13
N HIS A 176 19.61 6.38 -6.57
CA HIS A 176 19.74 4.93 -6.46
C HIS A 176 18.95 4.39 -5.27
N THR A 177 19.07 5.02 -4.11
CA THR A 177 18.43 4.55 -2.89
C THR A 177 17.05 5.17 -2.63
N HIS A 178 16.59 6.09 -3.50
CA HIS A 178 15.37 6.89 -3.33
C HIS A 178 15.29 7.58 -1.97
N ARG A 179 16.46 8.01 -1.45
CA ARG A 179 16.55 8.73 -0.17
C ARG A 179 16.61 10.24 -0.39
N VAL A 180 15.94 10.94 0.49
CA VAL A 180 15.95 12.40 0.56
C VAL A 180 16.72 12.81 1.78
N MET A 181 17.68 13.73 1.63
CA MET A 181 18.41 14.34 2.73
C MET A 181 18.21 15.85 2.72
N VAL A 182 17.92 16.42 3.87
CA VAL A 182 17.83 17.86 4.10
C VAL A 182 18.73 18.18 5.30
N HIS A 183 19.71 19.07 5.14
CA HIS A 183 20.71 19.37 6.18
C HIS A 183 21.33 18.11 6.81
N GLU A 184 21.68 17.11 6.02
CA GLU A 184 22.25 15.81 6.47
C GLU A 184 21.27 14.90 7.24
N GLN A 185 20.00 15.28 7.41
CA GLN A 185 18.97 14.43 7.98
C GLN A 185 18.24 13.68 6.89
N VAL A 186 18.07 12.37 7.08
CA VAL A 186 17.33 11.51 6.15
C VAL A 186 15.84 11.68 6.38
N ILE A 187 15.14 12.05 5.32
CA ILE A 187 13.68 12.18 5.30
C ILE A 187 13.09 10.97 4.57
N ASN A 188 12.17 10.28 5.21
CA ASN A 188 11.46 9.15 4.61
C ASN A 188 10.25 9.64 3.82
N LEU A 189 10.26 9.39 2.52
CA LEU A 189 9.12 9.61 1.63
C LEU A 189 8.65 8.28 1.03
N ALA A 190 7.33 8.18 0.80
CA ALA A 190 6.81 7.10 -0.03
C ALA A 190 7.40 7.19 -1.46
N PRO A 191 7.68 6.05 -2.13
CA PRO A 191 8.35 6.04 -3.44
C PRO A 191 7.76 7.02 -4.45
N THR A 192 6.45 7.00 -4.65
CA THR A 192 5.80 7.93 -5.58
C THR A 192 5.95 9.39 -5.16
N SER A 193 5.94 9.71 -3.85
CA SER A 193 6.17 11.08 -3.37
C SER A 193 7.62 11.52 -3.59
N PHE A 194 8.58 10.59 -3.53
CA PHE A 194 9.96 10.84 -3.94
C PHE A 194 10.04 11.22 -5.43
N ASP A 195 9.33 10.50 -6.31
CA ASP A 195 9.33 10.79 -7.74
C ASP A 195 8.76 12.19 -8.04
N TYR A 196 7.69 12.61 -7.35
CA TYR A 196 7.18 13.99 -7.45
C TYR A 196 8.22 15.03 -6.98
N LEU A 197 8.93 14.76 -5.88
CA LEU A 197 9.99 15.65 -5.40
C LEU A 197 11.17 15.69 -6.38
N LEU A 198 11.52 14.56 -6.99
CA LEU A 198 12.55 14.45 -8.01
C LEU A 198 12.22 15.31 -9.25
N VAL A 199 10.98 15.23 -9.75
CA VAL A 199 10.52 16.07 -10.87
C VAL A 199 10.65 17.54 -10.52
N LEU A 200 10.14 17.95 -9.34
CA LEU A 200 10.25 19.34 -8.87
C LEU A 200 11.70 19.81 -8.73
N THR A 201 12.59 18.92 -8.27
CA THR A 201 14.02 19.24 -8.10
C THR A 201 14.75 19.39 -9.42
N ARG A 202 14.40 18.58 -10.42
CA ARG A 202 14.94 18.69 -11.80
C ARG A 202 14.54 19.99 -12.47
N HIS A 203 13.28 20.38 -12.31
CA HIS A 203 12.74 21.60 -12.92
C HIS A 203 13.00 22.89 -12.11
N SER A 204 13.50 22.76 -10.86
CA SER A 204 13.77 23.93 -10.01
C SER A 204 14.76 24.88 -10.67
N PRO A 205 14.50 26.21 -10.70
CA PRO A 205 13.46 26.96 -9.96
C PRO A 205 12.14 27.14 -10.72
N ASN A 206 11.91 26.48 -11.84
CA ASN A 206 10.73 26.66 -12.68
C ASN A 206 9.47 26.03 -12.06
N THR A 207 8.31 26.53 -12.49
CA THR A 207 7.01 25.94 -12.11
C THR A 207 6.72 24.75 -13.01
N VAL A 208 6.26 23.63 -12.42
CA VAL A 208 5.83 22.44 -13.14
C VAL A 208 4.30 22.33 -12.98
N ASP A 209 3.60 22.20 -14.10
CA ASP A 209 2.16 22.05 -14.11
C ASP A 209 1.74 20.65 -13.61
N TYR A 210 0.45 20.49 -13.26
CA TYR A 210 -0.08 19.28 -12.64
C TYR A 210 0.04 18.05 -13.55
N GLN A 211 -0.21 18.20 -14.86
CA GLN A 211 -0.17 17.09 -15.81
C GLN A 211 1.26 16.63 -16.06
N THR A 212 2.20 17.57 -16.22
CA THR A 212 3.62 17.26 -16.32
C THR A 212 4.15 16.58 -15.08
N LEU A 213 3.73 17.01 -13.87
CA LEU A 213 4.11 16.36 -12.61
C LEU A 213 3.66 14.90 -12.56
N VAL A 214 2.42 14.59 -12.95
CA VAL A 214 1.93 13.21 -12.98
C VAL A 214 2.62 12.41 -14.09
N ALA A 215 2.75 12.98 -15.28
CA ALA A 215 3.36 12.30 -16.42
C ALA A 215 4.81 11.89 -16.15
N GLU A 216 5.63 12.80 -15.60
CA GLU A 216 7.04 12.50 -15.30
C GLU A 216 7.23 11.65 -14.05
N ALA A 217 6.37 11.81 -13.01
CA ALA A 217 6.51 11.04 -11.76
C ALA A 217 5.88 9.66 -11.83
N GLN A 218 4.82 9.46 -12.61
CA GLN A 218 4.08 8.20 -12.64
C GLN A 218 4.03 7.53 -14.03
N GLY A 219 4.51 8.21 -15.08
CA GLY A 219 4.66 7.64 -16.41
C GLY A 219 3.37 7.54 -17.22
N TYR A 220 2.28 8.26 -16.85
CA TYR A 220 1.04 8.27 -17.61
C TYR A 220 0.42 9.67 -17.70
N GLN A 221 -0.45 9.87 -18.70
CA GLN A 221 -1.16 11.12 -18.93
C GLN A 221 -2.48 11.12 -18.15
N ALA A 222 -2.59 11.96 -17.13
CA ALA A 222 -3.81 12.16 -16.36
C ALA A 222 -4.65 13.30 -16.92
N ASP A 223 -5.98 13.25 -16.72
CA ASP A 223 -6.81 14.41 -17.01
C ASP A 223 -6.53 15.57 -16.03
N PRO A 224 -6.87 16.83 -16.37
CA PRO A 224 -6.50 17.98 -15.55
C PRO A 224 -7.02 17.95 -14.10
N ARG A 225 -8.19 17.35 -13.84
CA ARG A 225 -8.77 17.23 -12.49
C ARG A 225 -8.06 16.16 -11.69
N GLU A 226 -7.88 14.98 -12.29
CA GLU A 226 -7.14 13.87 -11.71
C GLU A 226 -5.71 14.29 -11.37
N ALA A 227 -5.01 14.91 -12.32
CA ALA A 227 -3.65 15.40 -12.12
C ALA A 227 -3.56 16.38 -10.93
N GLN A 228 -4.53 17.27 -10.79
CA GLN A 228 -4.57 18.22 -9.69
C GLN A 228 -4.79 17.55 -8.34
N GLU A 229 -5.68 16.55 -8.25
CA GLU A 229 -5.97 15.83 -6.99
C GLU A 229 -4.80 14.97 -6.54
N LEU A 230 -4.22 14.17 -7.46
CA LEU A 230 -3.06 13.34 -7.19
C LEU A 230 -1.86 14.19 -6.72
N THR A 231 -1.58 15.26 -7.46
CA THR A 231 -0.47 16.15 -7.12
C THR A 231 -0.66 16.79 -5.73
N LYS A 232 -1.86 17.27 -5.39
CA LYS A 232 -2.13 17.87 -4.06
C LYS A 232 -1.80 16.89 -2.92
N TRP A 233 -2.17 15.63 -3.07
CA TRP A 233 -1.92 14.62 -2.05
C TRP A 233 -0.41 14.36 -1.87
N HIS A 234 0.34 14.16 -2.95
CA HIS A 234 1.79 13.94 -2.89
C HIS A 234 2.55 15.15 -2.37
N ILE A 235 2.16 16.36 -2.78
CA ILE A 235 2.76 17.60 -2.27
C ILE A 235 2.47 17.81 -0.78
N HIS A 236 1.29 17.43 -0.32
CA HIS A 236 0.98 17.47 1.12
C HIS A 236 1.94 16.55 1.91
N ASN A 237 2.15 15.32 1.45
CA ASN A 237 3.05 14.37 2.09
C ASN A 237 4.52 14.85 2.07
N ILE A 238 4.97 15.41 0.95
CA ILE A 238 6.31 16.00 0.83
C ILE A 238 6.49 17.16 1.83
N ARG A 239 5.51 18.05 1.92
CA ARG A 239 5.55 19.16 2.87
C ARG A 239 5.55 18.71 4.31
N GLN A 240 4.75 17.70 4.67
CA GLN A 240 4.78 17.12 6.02
C GLN A 240 6.14 16.52 6.37
N ALA A 241 6.72 15.76 5.44
CA ALA A 241 8.03 15.15 5.65
C ALA A 241 9.15 16.20 5.82
N ILE A 242 9.12 17.28 5.05
CA ILE A 242 10.09 18.39 5.13
C ILE A 242 9.84 19.26 6.38
N ALA A 243 8.59 19.49 6.77
CA ALA A 243 8.23 20.34 7.92
C ALA A 243 8.59 19.71 9.28
N SER A 244 8.87 18.42 9.35
CA SER A 244 9.39 17.76 10.54
C SER A 244 10.80 18.25 10.91
N ASP A 245 11.51 18.91 9.98
CA ASP A 245 12.75 19.61 10.20
C ASP A 245 12.47 21.13 10.34
N THR A 246 12.47 21.63 11.57
CA THR A 246 12.13 23.03 11.91
C THR A 246 13.10 24.09 11.37
N GLN A 247 14.19 23.71 10.70
CA GLN A 247 15.18 24.59 10.08
C GLN A 247 15.20 24.52 8.54
N SER A 248 14.22 23.87 7.92
CA SER A 248 14.23 23.65 6.48
C SER A 248 14.05 24.96 5.70
N SER A 249 15.04 25.29 4.86
CA SER A 249 15.01 26.36 3.86
C SER A 249 14.33 25.92 2.53
N ILE A 250 13.73 24.75 2.52
CA ILE A 250 13.14 24.13 1.33
C ILE A 250 11.63 24.34 1.36
N HIS A 251 11.09 24.92 0.31
CA HIS A 251 9.65 25.19 0.20
C HIS A 251 9.09 24.71 -1.14
N VAL A 252 8.05 23.90 -1.09
CA VAL A 252 7.24 23.58 -2.27
C VAL A 252 6.09 24.59 -2.32
N ILE A 253 6.15 25.53 -3.27
CA ILE A 253 5.21 26.64 -3.41
C ILE A 253 4.15 26.28 -4.44
N ASN A 254 2.88 26.53 -4.11
CA ASN A 254 1.77 26.42 -5.05
C ASN A 254 1.67 27.72 -5.87
N ILE A 255 1.77 27.63 -7.18
CA ILE A 255 1.52 28.73 -8.13
C ILE A 255 0.08 28.55 -8.63
N ARG A 256 -0.81 29.40 -8.12
CA ARG A 256 -2.26 29.28 -8.33
C ARG A 256 -2.61 29.17 -9.83
N GLY A 257 -3.30 28.10 -10.19
CA GLY A 257 -3.72 27.83 -11.57
C GLY A 257 -2.63 27.28 -12.50
N SER A 258 -1.37 27.21 -12.05
CA SER A 258 -0.23 26.78 -12.90
C SER A 258 0.43 25.49 -12.45
N GLY A 259 0.53 25.22 -11.14
CA GLY A 259 1.20 24.03 -10.64
C GLY A 259 2.03 24.28 -9.39
N TYR A 260 3.15 23.58 -9.25
CA TYR A 260 4.05 23.67 -8.10
C TYR A 260 5.49 24.02 -8.50
N ARG A 261 6.20 24.65 -7.59
CA ARG A 261 7.60 25.01 -7.74
C ARG A 261 8.37 24.70 -6.45
N LEU A 262 9.57 24.12 -6.60
CA LEU A 262 10.51 23.93 -5.51
C LEU A 262 11.40 25.17 -5.40
N VAL A 263 11.50 25.73 -4.19
CA VAL A 263 12.44 26.79 -3.84
C VAL A 263 13.36 26.26 -2.73
N THR A 264 14.66 26.36 -2.96
CA THR A 264 15.72 26.01 -2.02
C THR A 264 16.60 27.24 -1.82
N ASN A 265 16.70 27.74 -0.61
CA ASN A 265 17.59 28.85 -0.26
C ASN A 265 18.97 28.32 0.16
#